data_5aa43f4985d4795cd255951ab639d62b
#
_entry.id   5aa43f4985d4795cd255951ab639d62b
#
_cell.length_a   1.000
_cell.length_b   1.000
_cell.length_c   1.000
_cell.angle_alpha   90.00
_cell.angle_beta   90.00
_cell.angle_gamma   90.00
#
_symmetry.space_group_name_H-M   'P 1'
#
loop_
_entity.id
_entity.type
_entity.pdbx_description
1 polymer ?
#
loop_
_entity_poly.entity_id
_entity_poly.type
_entity_poly.pdbx_seq_one_letter_code
_entity_poly.pdbx_strand_id
1 'polypeptide(L)'
;MNFDSWFVNFVGAAGRTGQLVFKKLLESQAQHGPFEVRGVVRTEKSAKKLMKKCKCNLDQIVVADITSGFEGAGLDSADAMVICTSAVPVIIKRSLFKSIFSKLLGKPMQRPLFRWRGPDQYPEKVDYEGQLAQIDLSKKIGVKQVVLVSSMGGTDETNFLNTIGKGSNGEGNGDILLWKRKAEKYLTEVWLYLHL
;
A
#
# COMPACT_ATOMS: atom_id res chain seq x y z
N MET A 1 7.83 34.21 -14.01
CA MET A 1 7.60 33.51 -12.74
C MET A 1 7.73 32.03 -13.04
N ASN A 2 8.81 31.40 -12.58
CA ASN A 2 8.91 29.95 -12.62
C ASN A 2 7.91 29.43 -11.61
N PHE A 3 6.82 28.84 -12.06
CA PHE A 3 5.99 28.02 -11.23
C PHE A 3 6.78 26.76 -10.96
N ASP A 4 7.31 26.61 -9.75
CA ASP A 4 7.95 25.39 -9.32
C ASP A 4 6.94 24.26 -9.50
N SER A 5 7.25 23.32 -10.37
CA SER A 5 6.40 22.17 -10.66
C SER A 5 6.33 21.32 -9.38
N TRP A 6 5.14 21.08 -8.86
CA TRP A 6 4.94 20.20 -7.69
C TRP A 6 5.24 18.76 -8.05
N PHE A 7 5.99 18.07 -7.18
CA PHE A 7 6.30 16.66 -7.35
C PHE A 7 5.47 15.80 -6.39
N VAL A 8 4.77 14.82 -6.96
CA VAL A 8 3.97 13.87 -6.19
C VAL A 8 4.55 12.47 -6.34
N ASN A 9 5.08 11.91 -5.25
CA ASN A 9 5.47 10.51 -5.20
C ASN A 9 4.28 9.65 -4.74
N PHE A 10 3.91 8.69 -5.57
CA PHE A 10 2.78 7.80 -5.32
C PHE A 10 3.26 6.38 -5.08
N VAL A 11 3.29 5.93 -3.82
CA VAL A 11 3.77 4.60 -3.43
C VAL A 11 2.64 3.57 -3.43
N GLY A 12 2.91 2.40 -4.00
CA GLY A 12 1.90 1.36 -4.20
C GLY A 12 1.08 1.51 -5.48
N ALA A 13 1.59 2.26 -6.46
CA ALA A 13 0.93 2.58 -7.72
C ALA A 13 0.42 1.34 -8.51
N ALA A 14 1.06 0.17 -8.38
CA ALA A 14 0.63 -1.06 -9.05
C ALA A 14 -0.47 -1.84 -8.31
N GLY A 15 -0.87 -1.40 -7.10
CA GLY A 15 -1.96 -2.00 -6.33
C GLY A 15 -3.33 -1.81 -7.00
N ARG A 16 -4.37 -2.52 -6.52
CA ARG A 16 -5.73 -2.41 -7.08
C ARG A 16 -6.27 -0.98 -6.99
N THR A 17 -6.22 -0.37 -5.83
CA THR A 17 -6.59 1.03 -5.60
C THR A 17 -5.55 1.96 -6.21
N GLY A 18 -4.26 1.68 -5.97
CA GLY A 18 -3.15 2.52 -6.42
C GLY A 18 -3.16 2.83 -7.90
N GLN A 19 -3.39 1.83 -8.76
CA GLN A 19 -3.44 2.05 -10.21
C GLN A 19 -4.57 2.98 -10.65
N LEU A 20 -5.70 3.00 -9.94
CA LEU A 20 -6.83 3.89 -10.25
C LEU A 20 -6.51 5.33 -9.87
N VAL A 21 -5.94 5.52 -8.68
CA VAL A 21 -5.54 6.84 -8.20
C VAL A 21 -4.39 7.39 -9.04
N PHE A 22 -3.35 6.58 -9.31
CA PHE A 22 -2.23 6.98 -10.15
C PHE A 22 -2.69 7.41 -11.55
N LYS A 23 -3.59 6.65 -12.17
CA LYS A 23 -4.17 7.02 -13.45
C LYS A 23 -4.90 8.36 -13.39
N LYS A 24 -5.71 8.60 -12.35
CA LYS A 24 -6.41 9.88 -12.15
C LYS A 24 -5.45 11.06 -11.93
N LEU A 25 -4.36 10.85 -11.21
CA LEU A 25 -3.32 11.87 -11.03
C LEU A 25 -2.65 12.22 -12.36
N LEU A 26 -2.32 11.23 -13.20
CA LEU A 26 -1.76 11.46 -14.53
C LEU A 26 -2.75 12.21 -15.45
N GLU A 27 -4.03 11.86 -15.40
CA GLU A 27 -5.09 12.58 -16.13
C GLU A 27 -5.21 14.03 -15.65
N SER A 28 -5.16 14.25 -14.34
CA SER A 28 -5.20 15.59 -13.73
C SER A 28 -3.94 16.40 -14.06
N GLN A 29 -2.77 15.79 -14.06
CA GLN A 29 -1.51 16.41 -14.50
C GLN A 29 -1.64 16.94 -15.93
N ALA A 30 -2.21 16.15 -16.84
CA ALA A 30 -2.39 16.53 -18.23
C ALA A 30 -3.40 17.68 -18.44
N GLN A 31 -4.37 17.83 -17.53
CA GLN A 31 -5.44 18.82 -17.65
C GLN A 31 -5.16 20.12 -16.90
N HIS A 32 -4.51 20.04 -15.76
CA HIS A 32 -4.42 21.16 -14.81
C HIS A 32 -3.00 21.61 -14.52
N GLY A 33 -1.93 20.89 -15.04
CA GLY A 33 -0.50 21.24 -14.79
C GLY A 33 -0.30 22.19 -13.62
N PRO A 34 0.75 22.63 -13.16
CA PRO A 34 2.12 22.18 -13.25
C PRO A 34 2.49 21.26 -12.05
N PHE A 35 2.17 20.01 -12.09
CA PHE A 35 2.72 19.04 -11.14
C PHE A 35 3.14 17.77 -11.89
N GLU A 36 4.13 17.08 -11.36
CA GLU A 36 4.63 15.82 -11.89
C GLU A 36 4.30 14.68 -10.92
N VAL A 37 3.88 13.54 -11.48
CA VAL A 37 3.53 12.36 -10.69
C VAL A 37 4.49 11.23 -11.02
N ARG A 38 5.12 10.65 -9.99
CA ARG A 38 5.93 9.43 -10.09
C ARG A 38 5.27 8.29 -9.32
N GLY A 39 5.05 7.17 -9.99
CA GLY A 39 4.51 5.96 -9.38
C GLY A 39 5.60 5.05 -8.86
N VAL A 40 5.64 4.78 -7.57
CA VAL A 40 6.60 3.85 -6.97
C VAL A 40 6.00 2.45 -6.93
N VAL A 41 6.73 1.48 -7.49
CA VAL A 41 6.33 0.07 -7.56
C VAL A 41 7.47 -0.83 -7.11
N ARG A 42 7.14 -1.99 -6.56
CA ARG A 42 8.14 -2.88 -5.94
C ARG A 42 9.04 -3.61 -6.93
N THR A 43 8.59 -3.90 -8.14
CA THR A 43 9.31 -4.75 -9.09
C THR A 43 9.19 -4.23 -10.52
N GLU A 44 10.19 -4.53 -11.35
CA GLU A 44 10.17 -4.27 -12.80
C GLU A 44 8.92 -4.86 -13.49
N LYS A 45 8.52 -6.06 -13.08
CA LYS A 45 7.29 -6.69 -13.61
C LYS A 45 6.05 -5.84 -13.31
N SER A 46 5.99 -5.24 -12.12
CA SER A 46 4.90 -4.33 -11.73
C SER A 46 4.97 -3.02 -12.50
N ALA A 47 6.18 -2.50 -12.76
CA ALA A 47 6.40 -1.31 -13.59
C ALA A 47 5.84 -1.51 -14.99
N LYS A 48 6.27 -2.56 -15.70
CA LYS A 48 5.79 -2.90 -17.05
C LYS A 48 4.27 -3.05 -17.12
N LYS A 49 3.67 -3.66 -16.09
CA LYS A 49 2.21 -3.81 -16.00
C LYS A 49 1.50 -2.47 -15.79
N LEU A 50 2.06 -1.59 -14.95
CA LEU A 50 1.50 -0.28 -14.67
C LEU A 50 1.55 0.62 -15.91
N MET A 51 2.72 0.67 -16.60
CA MET A 51 2.88 1.40 -17.87
C MET A 51 1.79 1.03 -18.88
N LYS A 52 1.58 -0.28 -19.10
CA LYS A 52 0.55 -0.75 -20.03
C LYS A 52 -0.86 -0.34 -19.62
N LYS A 53 -1.16 -0.34 -18.31
CA LYS A 53 -2.51 -0.02 -17.80
C LYS A 53 -2.81 1.46 -17.75
N CYS A 54 -1.84 2.25 -17.31
CA CYS A 54 -2.01 3.70 -17.13
C CYS A 54 -1.55 4.51 -18.34
N LYS A 55 -0.97 3.86 -19.36
CA LYS A 55 -0.39 4.51 -20.56
C LYS A 55 0.62 5.60 -20.19
N CYS A 56 1.48 5.32 -19.21
CA CYS A 56 2.53 6.20 -18.73
C CYS A 56 3.91 5.75 -19.23
N ASN A 57 4.89 6.64 -19.12
CA ASN A 57 6.27 6.39 -19.53
C ASN A 57 7.10 5.82 -18.37
N LEU A 58 8.30 5.32 -18.67
CA LEU A 58 9.19 4.73 -17.68
C LEU A 58 9.74 5.76 -16.69
N ASP A 59 9.99 6.99 -17.13
CA ASP A 59 10.44 8.14 -16.33
C ASP A 59 9.45 8.52 -15.22
N GLN A 60 8.17 8.18 -15.40
CA GLN A 60 7.11 8.36 -14.41
C GLN A 60 7.03 7.20 -13.39
N ILE A 61 7.95 6.23 -13.44
CA ILE A 61 7.91 5.05 -12.57
C ILE A 61 9.25 4.85 -11.88
N VAL A 62 9.20 4.68 -10.56
CA VAL A 62 10.35 4.31 -9.74
C VAL A 62 10.15 2.88 -9.23
N VAL A 63 11.18 2.05 -9.35
CA VAL A 63 11.17 0.68 -8.80
C VAL A 63 11.91 0.69 -7.47
N ALA A 64 11.17 0.52 -6.37
CA ALA A 64 11.71 0.44 -5.02
C ALA A 64 10.88 -0.49 -4.13
N ASP A 65 11.54 -1.29 -3.32
CA ASP A 65 10.87 -2.13 -2.32
C ASP A 65 10.85 -1.39 -0.98
N ILE A 66 9.65 -1.11 -0.49
CA ILE A 66 9.44 -0.39 0.78
C ILE A 66 9.95 -1.15 2.01
N THR A 67 10.12 -2.47 1.89
CA THR A 67 10.59 -3.32 2.98
C THR A 67 12.11 -3.39 3.07
N SER A 68 12.81 -2.99 2.02
CA SER A 68 14.29 -2.93 1.95
C SER A 68 14.87 -1.51 2.04
N GLY A 69 14.01 -0.50 2.21
CA GLY A 69 14.41 0.91 2.23
C GLY A 69 14.34 1.60 0.88
N PHE A 70 14.56 2.91 0.87
CA PHE A 70 14.45 3.77 -0.31
C PHE A 70 15.80 4.34 -0.78
N GLU A 71 16.90 3.91 -0.19
CA GLU A 71 18.22 4.43 -0.52
C GLU A 71 18.55 4.21 -2.00
N GLY A 72 18.97 5.27 -2.68
CA GLY A 72 19.28 5.23 -4.09
C GLY A 72 18.10 5.08 -5.05
N ALA A 73 16.85 5.14 -4.56
CA ALA A 73 15.66 4.98 -5.39
C ALA A 73 15.27 6.23 -6.20
N GLY A 74 16.02 7.34 -6.08
CA GLY A 74 15.69 8.60 -6.77
C GLY A 74 14.42 9.28 -6.24
N LEU A 75 14.11 9.09 -4.97
CA LEU A 75 12.97 9.70 -4.27
C LEU A 75 13.40 10.84 -3.35
N ASP A 76 14.44 11.58 -3.75
CA ASP A 76 15.11 12.57 -2.89
C ASP A 76 14.35 13.89 -2.78
N SER A 77 13.31 14.08 -3.58
CA SER A 77 12.46 15.27 -3.54
C SER A 77 11.01 14.95 -3.88
N ALA A 78 10.09 15.52 -3.11
CA ALA A 78 8.66 15.57 -3.41
C ALA A 78 7.97 16.65 -2.57
N ASP A 79 6.92 17.26 -3.09
CA ASP A 79 6.04 18.15 -2.33
C ASP A 79 4.91 17.38 -1.66
N ALA A 80 4.48 16.28 -2.27
CA ALA A 80 3.46 15.41 -1.70
C ALA A 80 3.82 13.93 -1.82
N MET A 81 3.38 13.13 -0.85
CA MET A 81 3.51 11.69 -0.82
C MET A 81 2.13 11.03 -0.67
N VAL A 82 1.79 10.12 -1.58
CA VAL A 82 0.58 9.30 -1.43
C VAL A 82 1.00 7.86 -1.15
N ILE A 83 0.56 7.33 -0.01
CA ILE A 83 0.88 5.99 0.47
C ILE A 83 -0.33 5.08 0.28
N CYS A 84 -0.25 4.13 -0.65
CA CYS A 84 -1.31 3.20 -1.03
C CYS A 84 -0.86 1.73 -0.91
N THR A 85 0.13 1.48 -0.06
CA THR A 85 0.69 0.15 0.16
C THR A 85 -0.18 -0.67 1.10
N SER A 86 -0.30 -1.96 0.83
CA SER A 86 -0.95 -2.91 1.73
C SER A 86 -0.52 -4.34 1.43
N ALA A 87 -0.46 -5.16 2.46
CA ALA A 87 -0.30 -6.60 2.33
C ALA A 87 -1.48 -7.19 1.54
N VAL A 88 -1.17 -8.17 0.68
CA VAL A 88 -2.19 -8.77 -0.20
C VAL A 88 -2.42 -10.22 0.19
N PRO A 89 -3.60 -10.56 0.74
CA PRO A 89 -3.94 -11.94 1.03
C PRO A 89 -4.20 -12.72 -0.25
N VAL A 90 -3.77 -13.97 -0.25
CA VAL A 90 -3.98 -14.94 -1.33
C VAL A 90 -4.72 -16.13 -0.78
N ILE A 91 -5.84 -16.49 -1.41
CA ILE A 91 -6.64 -17.65 -1.02
C ILE A 91 -5.86 -18.93 -1.27
N ILE A 92 -5.83 -19.82 -0.28
CA ILE A 92 -5.29 -21.17 -0.43
C ILE A 92 -6.31 -22.00 -1.19
N LYS A 93 -6.03 -22.29 -2.46
CA LYS A 93 -6.97 -22.97 -3.38
C LYS A 93 -7.56 -24.27 -2.80
N ARG A 94 -6.73 -25.10 -2.14
CA ARG A 94 -7.19 -26.34 -1.50
C ARG A 94 -8.25 -26.09 -0.43
N SER A 95 -8.15 -25.03 0.34
CA SER A 95 -9.15 -24.67 1.37
C SER A 95 -10.45 -24.19 0.74
N LEU A 96 -10.38 -23.47 -0.38
CA LEU A 96 -11.55 -23.04 -1.12
C LEU A 96 -12.33 -24.25 -1.69
N PHE A 97 -11.66 -25.23 -2.30
CA PHE A 97 -12.29 -26.45 -2.76
C PHE A 97 -12.93 -27.23 -1.62
N LYS A 98 -12.25 -27.35 -0.47
CA LYS A 98 -12.78 -27.98 0.74
C LYS A 98 -14.05 -27.30 1.23
N SER A 99 -14.05 -25.97 1.21
CA SER A 99 -15.20 -25.12 1.62
C SER A 99 -16.42 -25.34 0.72
N ILE A 100 -16.21 -25.33 -0.61
CA ILE A 100 -17.26 -25.54 -1.61
C ILE A 100 -17.83 -26.97 -1.50
N PHE A 101 -16.95 -27.97 -1.37
CA PHE A 101 -17.35 -29.37 -1.26
C PHE A 101 -18.11 -29.68 0.02
N SER A 102 -17.73 -29.04 1.15
CA SER A 102 -18.49 -29.17 2.40
C SER A 102 -19.93 -28.65 2.25
N LYS A 103 -20.11 -27.52 1.55
CA LYS A 103 -21.44 -26.97 1.25
C LYS A 103 -22.29 -27.93 0.38
N LEU A 104 -21.66 -28.54 -0.61
CA LEU A 104 -22.34 -29.51 -1.50
C LEU A 104 -22.81 -30.77 -0.75
N LEU A 105 -22.08 -31.15 0.31
CA LEU A 105 -22.43 -32.28 1.20
C LEU A 105 -23.39 -31.90 2.34
N GLY A 106 -24.00 -30.71 2.30
CA GLY A 106 -24.91 -30.25 3.37
C GLY A 106 -24.22 -29.92 4.70
N LYS A 107 -22.87 -29.85 4.74
CA LYS A 107 -22.10 -29.51 5.93
C LYS A 107 -21.91 -27.99 6.04
N PRO A 108 -21.69 -27.44 7.26
CA PRO A 108 -21.38 -26.03 7.43
C PRO A 108 -20.17 -25.63 6.56
N MET A 109 -20.31 -24.50 5.86
CA MET A 109 -19.25 -24.00 5.00
C MET A 109 -18.04 -23.58 5.84
N GLN A 110 -16.91 -24.27 5.65
CA GLN A 110 -15.66 -23.88 6.29
C GLN A 110 -15.14 -22.58 5.65
N ARG A 111 -14.61 -21.66 6.47
CA ARG A 111 -14.01 -20.44 5.95
C ARG A 111 -12.77 -20.78 5.13
N PRO A 112 -12.59 -20.19 3.92
CA PRO A 112 -11.36 -20.40 3.15
C PRO A 112 -10.17 -19.81 3.91
N LEU A 113 -9.05 -20.51 3.88
CA LEU A 113 -7.81 -20.06 4.49
C LEU A 113 -7.05 -19.14 3.54
N PHE A 114 -6.38 -18.16 4.10
CA PHE A 114 -5.55 -17.20 3.37
C PHE A 114 -4.09 -17.33 3.80
N ARG A 115 -3.18 -17.00 2.89
CA ARG A 115 -1.77 -16.77 3.16
C ARG A 115 -1.35 -15.44 2.55
N TRP A 116 -0.27 -14.89 3.01
CA TRP A 116 0.33 -13.71 2.39
C TRP A 116 1.13 -14.08 1.14
N ARG A 117 1.32 -13.13 0.24
CA ARG A 117 1.93 -13.37 -1.08
C ARG A 117 3.37 -13.86 -0.99
N GLY A 118 4.12 -13.47 0.01
CA GLY A 118 5.52 -13.86 0.23
C GLY A 118 5.89 -13.84 1.71
N PRO A 119 7.09 -14.30 2.08
CA PRO A 119 7.54 -14.40 3.46
C PRO A 119 7.50 -13.04 4.19
N ASP A 120 7.93 -11.96 3.52
CA ASP A 120 7.97 -10.60 4.09
C ASP A 120 6.84 -9.72 3.56
N GLN A 121 5.69 -10.31 3.19
CA GLN A 121 4.56 -9.62 2.60
C GLN A 121 3.31 -9.64 3.49
N TYR A 122 3.52 -9.81 4.79
CA TYR A 122 2.44 -9.81 5.79
C TYR A 122 2.20 -8.40 6.38
N PRO A 123 1.06 -8.18 7.06
CA PRO A 123 0.64 -6.85 7.48
C PRO A 123 1.64 -6.07 8.32
N GLU A 124 2.27 -6.69 9.31
CA GLU A 124 3.26 -5.99 10.14
C GLU A 124 4.39 -5.40 9.28
N LYS A 125 4.95 -6.19 8.35
CA LYS A 125 6.03 -5.74 7.46
C LYS A 125 5.59 -4.68 6.45
N VAL A 126 4.40 -4.82 5.88
CA VAL A 126 3.95 -3.95 4.77
C VAL A 126 3.11 -2.77 5.26
N ASP A 127 2.14 -3.05 6.16
CA ASP A 127 1.15 -2.06 6.60
C ASP A 127 1.60 -1.27 7.84
N TYR A 128 2.69 -1.70 8.50
CA TYR A 128 3.30 -0.96 9.58
C TYR A 128 4.72 -0.55 9.23
N GLU A 129 5.72 -1.43 9.33
CA GLU A 129 7.14 -1.07 9.11
C GLU A 129 7.37 -0.38 7.76
N GLY A 130 6.81 -0.94 6.69
CA GLY A 130 6.91 -0.35 5.36
C GLY A 130 6.21 1.00 5.24
N GLN A 131 5.10 1.24 5.95
CA GLN A 131 4.46 2.56 5.98
C GLN A 131 5.24 3.55 6.84
N LEU A 132 5.81 3.13 7.97
CA LEU A 132 6.71 3.95 8.76
C LEU A 132 7.90 4.46 7.92
N ALA A 133 8.56 3.57 7.19
CA ALA A 133 9.68 3.93 6.31
C ALA A 133 9.29 4.99 5.26
N GLN A 134 8.05 4.92 4.72
CA GLN A 134 7.53 5.91 3.78
C GLN A 134 7.24 7.25 4.46
N ILE A 135 6.72 7.24 5.67
CA ILE A 135 6.45 8.44 6.49
C ILE A 135 7.79 9.12 6.86
N ASP A 136 8.77 8.34 7.30
CA ASP A 136 10.11 8.84 7.66
C ASP A 136 10.83 9.42 6.45
N LEU A 137 10.75 8.78 5.29
CA LEU A 137 11.25 9.34 4.04
C LEU A 137 10.58 10.68 3.73
N SER A 138 9.24 10.75 3.85
CA SER A 138 8.49 11.98 3.61
C SER A 138 8.96 13.12 4.51
N LYS A 139 9.20 12.83 5.80
CA LYS A 139 9.79 13.79 6.74
C LYS A 139 11.20 14.21 6.33
N LYS A 140 12.06 13.23 6.01
CA LYS A 140 13.47 13.47 5.64
C LYS A 140 13.62 14.38 4.44
N ILE A 141 12.76 14.21 3.41
CA ILE A 141 12.82 14.99 2.16
C ILE A 141 11.94 16.25 2.19
N GLY A 142 11.31 16.56 3.33
CA GLY A 142 10.54 17.79 3.50
C GLY A 142 9.21 17.83 2.76
N VAL A 143 8.53 16.68 2.62
CA VAL A 143 7.21 16.61 1.99
C VAL A 143 6.21 17.48 2.76
N LYS A 144 5.48 18.33 2.04
CA LYS A 144 4.47 19.25 2.62
C LYS A 144 3.14 18.57 2.92
N GLN A 145 2.79 17.52 2.16
CA GLN A 145 1.53 16.81 2.31
C GLN A 145 1.70 15.31 2.18
N VAL A 146 1.19 14.55 3.16
CA VAL A 146 1.11 13.08 3.08
C VAL A 146 -0.35 12.63 3.08
N VAL A 147 -0.69 11.75 2.14
CA VAL A 147 -2.00 11.09 2.07
C VAL A 147 -1.79 9.59 2.28
N LEU A 148 -2.25 9.08 3.42
CA LEU A 148 -2.21 7.66 3.75
C LEU A 148 -3.57 7.01 3.49
N VAL A 149 -3.61 6.05 2.57
CA VAL A 149 -4.82 5.26 2.31
C VAL A 149 -4.91 4.11 3.31
N SER A 150 -5.84 4.25 4.23
CA SER A 150 -6.12 3.26 5.27
C SER A 150 -7.27 2.32 4.92
N SER A 151 -7.91 1.75 5.92
CA SER A 151 -9.03 0.81 5.78
C SER A 151 -10.13 1.11 6.79
N MET A 152 -11.38 0.90 6.38
CA MET A 152 -12.52 0.96 7.30
C MET A 152 -12.44 -0.16 8.35
N GLY A 153 -13.00 0.10 9.52
CA GLY A 153 -13.08 -0.86 10.61
C GLY A 153 -11.81 -0.98 11.47
N GLY A 154 -10.82 -0.08 11.28
CA GLY A 154 -9.57 -0.09 12.04
C GLY A 154 -9.70 0.16 13.55
N THR A 155 -10.86 0.60 14.01
CA THR A 155 -11.19 0.78 15.44
C THR A 155 -11.88 -0.44 16.06
N ASP A 156 -12.28 -1.42 15.26
CA ASP A 156 -12.89 -2.66 15.71
C ASP A 156 -11.85 -3.79 15.75
N GLU A 157 -11.36 -4.11 16.94
CA GLU A 157 -10.36 -5.17 17.14
C GLU A 157 -10.90 -6.56 16.76
N THR A 158 -12.22 -6.76 16.83
CA THR A 158 -12.88 -8.03 16.50
C THR A 158 -13.16 -8.19 15.02
N ASN A 159 -12.84 -7.19 14.21
CA ASN A 159 -13.09 -7.20 12.78
C ASN A 159 -12.47 -8.42 12.09
N PHE A 160 -13.27 -9.08 11.27
CA PHE A 160 -12.87 -10.28 10.53
C PHE A 160 -11.54 -10.10 9.76
N LEU A 161 -11.24 -8.91 9.23
CA LEU A 161 -10.00 -8.66 8.48
C LEU A 161 -8.74 -8.93 9.33
N ASN A 162 -8.82 -8.79 10.64
CA ASN A 162 -7.71 -9.11 11.56
C ASN A 162 -7.44 -10.61 11.68
N THR A 163 -8.39 -11.47 11.30
CA THR A 163 -8.21 -12.93 11.32
C THR A 163 -7.55 -13.47 10.04
N ILE A 164 -7.45 -12.66 8.98
CA ILE A 164 -6.84 -13.06 7.71
C ILE A 164 -5.35 -13.29 7.94
N GLY A 165 -4.86 -14.48 7.55
CA GLY A 165 -3.47 -14.90 7.74
C GLY A 165 -3.19 -15.58 9.09
N LYS A 166 -4.21 -15.68 9.96
CA LYS A 166 -4.15 -16.47 11.20
C LYS A 166 -4.70 -17.89 10.99
N GLY A 167 -4.16 -18.84 11.73
CA GLY A 167 -4.68 -20.19 11.83
C GLY A 167 -5.91 -20.27 12.74
N SER A 168 -6.48 -21.47 12.88
CA SER A 168 -7.64 -21.73 13.77
C SER A 168 -7.33 -21.52 15.25
N ASN A 169 -6.06 -21.57 15.63
CA ASN A 169 -5.54 -21.28 16.98
C ASN A 169 -5.31 -19.79 17.25
N GLY A 170 -5.60 -18.91 16.29
CA GLY A 170 -5.38 -17.47 16.37
C GLY A 170 -3.96 -17.00 16.11
N GLU A 171 -3.02 -17.92 15.91
CA GLU A 171 -1.62 -17.62 15.61
C GLU A 171 -1.38 -17.31 14.13
N GLY A 172 -0.37 -16.51 13.85
CA GLY A 172 0.03 -16.15 12.48
C GLY A 172 0.07 -14.64 12.24
N ASN A 173 0.44 -14.27 11.03
CA ASN A 173 0.69 -12.88 10.63
C ASN A 173 -0.62 -12.18 10.17
N GLY A 174 -1.59 -12.03 11.06
CA GLY A 174 -2.85 -11.33 10.81
C GLY A 174 -2.81 -9.85 11.20
N ASP A 175 -3.91 -9.38 11.77
CA ASP A 175 -4.07 -8.05 12.40
C ASP A 175 -3.83 -6.86 11.45
N ILE A 176 -4.25 -7.00 10.18
CA ILE A 176 -3.99 -5.97 9.16
C ILE A 176 -4.55 -4.59 9.54
N LEU A 177 -5.72 -4.54 10.18
CA LEU A 177 -6.32 -3.28 10.60
C LEU A 177 -5.59 -2.66 11.79
N LEU A 178 -5.12 -3.50 12.73
CA LEU A 178 -4.31 -3.06 13.86
C LEU A 178 -3.00 -2.41 13.37
N TRP A 179 -2.30 -3.04 12.43
CA TRP A 179 -1.05 -2.53 11.89
C TRP A 179 -1.23 -1.24 11.10
N LYS A 180 -2.29 -1.15 10.29
CA LYS A 180 -2.66 0.11 9.62
C LYS A 180 -2.94 1.22 10.62
N ARG A 181 -3.70 0.93 11.69
CA ARG A 181 -4.03 1.92 12.71
C ARG A 181 -2.80 2.43 13.46
N LYS A 182 -1.82 1.56 13.71
CA LYS A 182 -0.53 1.97 14.29
C LYS A 182 0.23 2.93 13.36
N ALA A 183 0.25 2.66 12.05
CA ALA A 183 0.88 3.55 11.08
C ALA A 183 0.17 4.91 10.96
N GLU A 184 -1.17 4.94 11.02
CA GLU A 184 -1.94 6.19 11.06
C GLU A 184 -1.59 7.05 12.27
N LYS A 185 -1.52 6.43 13.46
CA LYS A 185 -1.13 7.13 14.68
C LYS A 185 0.28 7.70 14.56
N TYR A 186 1.21 6.91 14.06
CA TYR A 186 2.59 7.35 13.83
C TYR A 186 2.63 8.55 12.88
N LEU A 187 1.91 8.51 11.74
CA LEU A 187 1.82 9.64 10.83
C LEU A 187 1.31 10.90 11.53
N THR A 188 0.24 10.77 12.32
CA THR A 188 -0.33 11.92 13.04
C THR A 188 0.66 12.52 14.04
N GLU A 189 1.35 11.70 14.80
CA GLU A 189 2.36 12.12 15.76
C GLU A 189 3.51 12.85 15.07
N VAL A 190 4.09 12.26 14.01
CA VAL A 190 5.20 12.86 13.26
C VAL A 190 4.81 14.21 12.63
N TRP A 191 3.58 14.33 12.10
CA TRP A 191 3.12 15.56 11.41
C TRP A 191 2.77 16.68 12.36
N LEU A 192 2.22 16.38 13.54
CA LEU A 192 1.97 17.39 14.58
C LEU A 192 3.26 18.10 15.04
N TYR A 193 4.37 17.36 15.12
CA TYR A 193 5.67 17.95 15.52
C TYR A 193 6.35 18.78 14.42
N LEU A 194 5.90 18.69 13.17
CA LEU A 194 6.48 19.46 12.06
C LEU A 194 5.79 20.82 11.83
N HIS A 195 4.64 21.04 12.44
CA HIS A 195 3.84 22.25 12.28
C HIS A 195 3.66 23.05 13.58
N LEU A 196 4.40 22.70 14.64
CA LEU A 196 4.58 23.47 15.88
C LEU A 196 5.91 24.24 15.84
#